data_b1716385640035b04bcd6ba55b350bdf
#
_entry.id   b1716385640035b04bcd6ba55b350bdf
#
_cell.length_a   1.000
_cell.length_b   1.000
_cell.length_c   1.000
_cell.angle_alpha   90.00
_cell.angle_beta   90.00
_cell.angle_gamma   90.00
#
_symmetry.space_group_name_H-M   'P 1'
#
loop_
_entity.id
_entity.type
_entity.pdbx_description
1 polymer ?
#
loop_
_entity_poly.entity_id
_entity_poly.type
_entity_poly.pdbx_seq_one_letter_code
_entity_poly.pdbx_strand_id
1 'polypeptide(L)'
;MKEINEQTYDTVVVGGGIIGAATLYSLTGYTNIDSVLLMEKGKQIGGGVSHRSQNSQTLHFGDIETNYTAEKSQKVKSEADLLAAYLENNEHERLYEPIQKLVLAVGADEVKELRERFENIKDIFPKLRLMERDEIAKVEPKLVEGRDSNTELVALYNPDGHTVDYGKTAESFVRKARQTDKQVETLFNTKVESIERAEDVWTLTTESGESVKAKTVLFAVGAASLRFAHMQGLNKHWILLPVAGNFFCAPRQVNGKVYMMQLESIPFAAIHADPAVDNLNETQFGPIAKILPMLERGNYETVSDFFKLAHPRLDAFKALLSIGLQPVYLRYIAKQLLFDTPYLGRAAFLKEARKIIPSISYGDLEENKRHGGIRPQIVDTKKQSLIFGEAKIVGDDVIFDITPSPGASVSLANAKENVTEIVRFLGDGYFFDSDAFGADHART
;
A
#
# COMPACT_ATOMS: atom_id res chain seq x y z
N MET A 1 -12.24 23.37 26.11
CA MET A 1 -12.08 21.99 25.58
C MET A 1 -11.82 21.10 26.79
N LYS A 2 -12.44 19.93 26.82
CA LYS A 2 -12.17 18.93 27.87
C LYS A 2 -10.97 18.10 27.41
N GLU A 3 -9.90 18.09 28.18
CA GLU A 3 -8.75 17.25 27.89
C GLU A 3 -9.10 15.79 28.18
N ILE A 4 -8.73 14.88 27.27
CA ILE A 4 -8.91 13.42 27.46
C ILE A 4 -8.00 12.96 28.60
N ASN A 5 -6.79 13.57 28.67
CA ASN A 5 -5.82 13.32 29.71
C ASN A 5 -5.05 14.65 29.96
N GLU A 6 -4.76 14.98 31.20
CA GLU A 6 -3.98 16.20 31.53
C GLU A 6 -2.49 16.08 31.17
N GLN A 7 -2.08 14.90 30.70
CA GLN A 7 -0.70 14.57 30.34
C GLN A 7 -0.32 15.09 28.96
N THR A 8 0.91 15.53 28.79
CA THR A 8 1.55 15.74 27.49
C THR A 8 2.35 14.48 27.12
N TYR A 9 1.97 13.81 26.03
CA TYR A 9 2.69 12.64 25.53
C TYR A 9 3.98 13.04 24.82
N ASP A 10 5.02 12.20 24.89
CA ASP A 10 6.22 12.42 24.07
C ASP A 10 5.86 12.35 22.58
N THR A 11 5.05 11.34 22.22
CA THR A 11 4.60 11.16 20.82
C THR A 11 3.13 10.74 20.77
N VAL A 12 2.38 11.37 19.86
CA VAL A 12 1.05 10.89 19.45
C VAL A 12 1.11 10.37 18.04
N VAL A 13 0.69 9.11 17.85
CA VAL A 13 0.51 8.46 16.55
C VAL A 13 -0.97 8.51 16.18
N VAL A 14 -1.33 9.19 15.11
CA VAL A 14 -2.69 9.26 14.59
C VAL A 14 -2.83 8.29 13.43
N GLY A 15 -3.68 7.27 13.62
CA GLY A 15 -3.96 6.20 12.65
C GLY A 15 -3.38 4.85 13.06
N GLY A 16 -4.28 3.88 13.29
CA GLY A 16 -3.96 2.49 13.65
C GLY A 16 -3.79 1.56 12.44
N GLY A 17 -3.45 2.09 11.26
CA GLY A 17 -3.06 1.31 10.09
C GLY A 17 -1.67 0.71 10.25
N ILE A 18 -1.22 -0.06 9.24
CA ILE A 18 0.06 -0.78 9.30
C ILE A 18 1.25 0.15 9.56
N ILE A 19 1.28 1.37 8.98
CA ILE A 19 2.37 2.34 9.17
C ILE A 19 2.39 2.88 10.60
N GLY A 20 1.23 3.33 11.12
CA GLY A 20 1.16 3.85 12.49
C GLY A 20 1.44 2.78 13.54
N ALA A 21 0.94 1.56 13.32
CA ALA A 21 1.20 0.42 14.21
C ALA A 21 2.67 0.00 14.20
N ALA A 22 3.32 -0.05 13.02
CA ALA A 22 4.76 -0.34 12.89
C ALA A 22 5.61 0.75 13.57
N THR A 23 5.21 2.04 13.42
CA THR A 23 5.93 3.14 14.09
C THR A 23 5.76 3.06 15.61
N LEU A 24 4.55 2.79 16.11
CA LEU A 24 4.32 2.58 17.54
C LEU A 24 5.19 1.45 18.10
N TYR A 25 5.21 0.30 17.42
CA TYR A 25 6.06 -0.84 17.77
C TYR A 25 7.55 -0.45 17.82
N SER A 26 8.01 0.30 16.82
CA SER A 26 9.41 0.71 16.75
C SER A 26 9.78 1.76 17.81
N LEU A 27 8.88 2.71 18.10
CA LEU A 27 9.06 3.69 19.17
C LEU A 27 9.21 3.02 20.54
N THR A 28 8.34 2.07 20.83
CA THR A 28 8.30 1.44 22.15
C THR A 28 9.37 0.37 22.34
N GLY A 29 9.74 -0.34 21.28
CA GLY A 29 10.72 -1.43 21.34
C GLY A 29 12.17 -0.98 21.23
N TYR A 30 12.44 0.14 20.55
CA TYR A 30 13.81 0.49 20.15
C TYR A 30 14.20 1.94 20.47
N THR A 31 13.44 2.64 21.31
CA THR A 31 13.81 3.98 21.79
C THR A 31 13.67 4.08 23.31
N ASN A 32 14.20 5.14 23.87
CA ASN A 32 13.97 5.49 25.28
C ASN A 32 12.78 6.46 25.49
N ILE A 33 11.91 6.61 24.49
CA ILE A 33 10.66 7.38 24.60
C ILE A 33 9.73 6.67 25.60
N ASP A 34 9.19 7.40 26.57
CA ASP A 34 8.42 6.81 27.66
C ASP A 34 6.92 6.77 27.42
N SER A 35 6.34 7.81 26.81
CA SER A 35 4.89 7.95 26.68
C SER A 35 4.44 8.09 25.23
N VAL A 36 3.66 7.13 24.75
CA VAL A 36 3.13 7.12 23.38
C VAL A 36 1.63 6.84 23.38
N LEU A 37 0.87 7.69 22.69
CA LEU A 37 -0.55 7.49 22.47
C LEU A 37 -0.81 7.18 20.99
N LEU A 38 -1.59 6.14 20.72
CA LEU A 38 -2.15 5.86 19.41
C LEU A 38 -3.64 6.23 19.38
N MET A 39 -4.05 7.06 18.42
CA MET A 39 -5.44 7.46 18.20
C MET A 39 -5.96 6.85 16.90
N GLU A 40 -7.03 6.06 16.99
CA GLU A 40 -7.68 5.43 15.83
C GLU A 40 -9.16 5.83 15.77
N LYS A 41 -9.61 6.33 14.60
CA LYS A 41 -11.02 6.71 14.39
C LYS A 41 -11.98 5.52 14.36
N GLY A 42 -11.47 4.35 13.97
CA GLY A 42 -12.22 3.10 13.90
C GLY A 42 -12.29 2.37 15.23
N LYS A 43 -12.97 1.24 15.19
CA LYS A 43 -13.19 0.39 16.40
C LYS A 43 -12.01 -0.54 16.68
N GLN A 44 -11.09 -0.71 15.72
CA GLN A 44 -10.01 -1.69 15.78
C GLN A 44 -8.78 -1.23 15.01
N ILE A 45 -7.64 -1.78 15.35
CA ILE A 45 -6.39 -1.63 14.60
C ILE A 45 -6.53 -2.34 13.25
N GLY A 46 -5.91 -1.77 12.20
CA GLY A 46 -5.88 -2.38 10.87
C GLY A 46 -7.24 -2.42 10.14
N GLY A 47 -8.28 -1.80 10.70
CA GLY A 47 -9.64 -1.86 10.14
C GLY A 47 -9.88 -1.03 8.87
N GLY A 48 -8.97 -0.11 8.52
CA GLY A 48 -9.05 0.73 7.33
C GLY A 48 -8.41 0.07 6.09
N VAL A 49 -7.56 0.82 5.38
CA VAL A 49 -6.87 0.36 4.16
C VAL A 49 -5.97 -0.86 4.41
N SER A 50 -5.50 -1.07 5.63
CA SER A 50 -4.73 -2.26 6.03
C SER A 50 -5.58 -3.52 6.13
N HIS A 51 -6.90 -3.40 6.23
CA HIS A 51 -7.79 -4.56 6.27
C HIS A 51 -7.68 -5.40 4.99
N ARG A 52 -7.66 -6.72 5.14
CA ARG A 52 -7.45 -7.68 4.04
C ARG A 52 -8.36 -7.50 2.82
N SER A 53 -9.57 -6.96 2.98
CA SER A 53 -10.48 -6.68 1.87
C SER A 53 -10.11 -5.41 1.06
N GLN A 54 -9.18 -4.58 1.54
CA GLN A 54 -8.86 -3.28 0.96
C GLN A 54 -7.53 -3.24 0.19
N ASN A 55 -6.80 -4.36 0.14
CA ASN A 55 -5.50 -4.46 -0.53
C ASN A 55 -5.29 -5.84 -1.17
N SER A 56 -4.24 -6.01 -1.97
CA SER A 56 -3.89 -7.26 -2.64
C SER A 56 -3.21 -8.29 -1.74
N GLN A 57 -2.92 -7.94 -0.49
CA GLN A 57 -2.22 -8.79 0.48
C GLN A 57 -0.85 -9.30 -0.01
N THR A 58 -0.29 -8.71 -1.03
CA THR A 58 1.03 -9.09 -1.54
C THR A 58 2.13 -8.35 -0.79
N LEU A 59 3.12 -9.08 -0.30
CA LEU A 59 4.39 -8.49 0.09
C LEU A 59 5.21 -8.24 -1.19
N HIS A 60 5.34 -6.97 -1.54
CA HIS A 60 6.06 -6.51 -2.72
C HIS A 60 7.53 -6.38 -2.41
N PHE A 61 8.38 -7.18 -3.08
CA PHE A 61 9.84 -7.13 -2.92
C PHE A 61 10.53 -6.35 -4.04
N GLY A 62 9.80 -5.89 -5.06
CA GLY A 62 10.40 -5.25 -6.24
C GLY A 62 10.82 -6.25 -7.34
N ASP A 63 10.48 -7.52 -7.19
CA ASP A 63 10.76 -8.59 -8.14
C ASP A 63 9.70 -8.71 -9.26
N ILE A 64 8.43 -8.46 -8.91
CA ILE A 64 7.29 -8.53 -9.83
C ILE A 64 6.94 -7.21 -10.51
N GLU A 65 7.50 -6.09 -10.02
CA GLU A 65 7.31 -4.77 -10.59
C GLU A 65 8.26 -4.58 -11.79
N THR A 66 7.79 -4.91 -12.99
CA THR A 66 8.62 -4.91 -14.21
C THR A 66 9.03 -3.51 -14.66
N ASN A 67 8.35 -2.47 -14.18
CA ASN A 67 8.66 -1.06 -14.44
C ASN A 67 9.66 -0.44 -13.45
N TYR A 68 10.26 -1.22 -12.52
CA TYR A 68 11.27 -0.73 -11.60
C TYR A 68 12.68 -0.86 -12.23
N THR A 69 13.55 0.11 -11.94
CA THR A 69 15.00 -0.08 -12.20
C THR A 69 15.58 -1.11 -11.23
N ALA A 70 16.77 -1.62 -11.52
CA ALA A 70 17.47 -2.55 -10.63
C ALA A 70 17.72 -1.93 -9.24
N GLU A 71 18.13 -0.66 -9.19
CA GLU A 71 18.38 0.08 -7.95
C GLU A 71 17.10 0.22 -7.12
N LYS A 72 15.96 0.54 -7.77
CA LYS A 72 14.68 0.63 -7.09
C LYS A 72 14.23 -0.73 -6.57
N SER A 73 14.44 -1.80 -7.33
CA SER A 73 14.15 -3.17 -6.89
C SER A 73 15.00 -3.57 -5.70
N GLN A 74 16.30 -3.25 -5.71
CA GLN A 74 17.21 -3.49 -4.58
C GLN A 74 16.77 -2.73 -3.33
N LYS A 75 16.39 -1.46 -3.47
CA LYS A 75 15.88 -0.63 -2.36
C LYS A 75 14.62 -1.25 -1.77
N VAL A 76 13.60 -1.49 -2.60
CA VAL A 76 12.31 -2.06 -2.14
C VAL A 76 12.50 -3.44 -1.51
N LYS A 77 13.41 -4.26 -2.07
CA LYS A 77 13.74 -5.56 -1.47
C LYS A 77 14.28 -5.41 -0.06
N SER A 78 15.32 -4.59 0.13
CA SER A 78 15.92 -4.40 1.45
C SER A 78 14.94 -3.85 2.49
N GLU A 79 14.01 -3.00 2.07
CA GLU A 79 12.95 -2.45 2.92
C GLU A 79 11.86 -3.48 3.25
N ALA A 80 11.46 -4.30 2.25
CA ALA A 80 10.46 -5.35 2.44
C ALA A 80 10.99 -6.54 3.23
N ASP A 81 12.29 -6.82 3.14
CA ASP A 81 12.95 -7.88 3.90
C ASP A 81 12.82 -7.66 5.42
N LEU A 82 12.77 -6.41 5.90
CA LEU A 82 12.50 -6.11 7.32
C LEU A 82 11.14 -6.66 7.77
N LEU A 83 10.10 -6.42 6.96
CA LEU A 83 8.77 -6.93 7.28
C LEU A 83 8.70 -8.45 7.11
N ALA A 84 9.36 -9.00 6.08
CA ALA A 84 9.43 -10.45 5.87
C ALA A 84 10.06 -11.15 7.08
N ALA A 85 11.19 -10.64 7.59
CA ALA A 85 11.83 -11.15 8.79
C ALA A 85 10.89 -11.11 10.01
N TYR A 86 10.20 -9.99 10.22
CA TYR A 86 9.20 -9.91 11.30
C TYR A 86 8.12 -10.99 11.18
N LEU A 87 7.58 -11.19 9.98
CA LEU A 87 6.53 -12.17 9.72
C LEU A 87 7.04 -13.61 9.96
N GLU A 88 8.22 -13.93 9.46
CA GLU A 88 8.87 -15.23 9.58
C GLU A 88 9.23 -15.53 11.06
N ASN A 89 9.76 -14.54 11.79
CA ASN A 89 10.05 -14.67 13.24
C ASN A 89 8.78 -14.83 14.10
N ASN A 90 7.60 -14.50 13.56
CA ASN A 90 6.31 -14.59 14.23
C ASN A 90 5.33 -15.53 13.50
N GLU A 91 5.82 -16.59 12.87
CA GLU A 91 5.02 -17.56 12.10
C GLU A 91 3.85 -18.14 12.92
N HIS A 92 4.03 -18.35 14.22
CA HIS A 92 3.00 -18.85 15.12
C HIS A 92 1.75 -17.96 15.19
N GLU A 93 1.83 -16.69 14.81
CA GLU A 93 0.72 -15.73 14.76
C GLU A 93 -0.10 -15.85 13.48
N ARG A 94 0.38 -16.57 12.47
CA ARG A 94 -0.27 -16.75 11.16
C ARG A 94 -0.64 -15.43 10.49
N LEU A 95 0.35 -14.53 10.43
CA LEU A 95 0.22 -13.21 9.83
C LEU A 95 0.35 -13.24 8.31
N TYR A 96 0.91 -14.31 7.76
CA TYR A 96 1.14 -14.51 6.35
C TYR A 96 1.01 -15.98 5.95
N GLU A 97 0.85 -16.20 4.64
CA GLU A 97 0.97 -17.51 4.02
C GLU A 97 2.03 -17.43 2.92
N PRO A 98 2.97 -18.39 2.83
CA PRO A 98 3.91 -18.45 1.73
C PRO A 98 3.18 -18.76 0.42
N ILE A 99 3.55 -18.06 -0.64
CA ILE A 99 2.94 -18.23 -1.96
C ILE A 99 3.94 -17.94 -3.07
N GLN A 100 3.90 -18.71 -4.14
CA GLN A 100 4.68 -18.42 -5.34
C GLN A 100 4.12 -17.22 -6.11
N LYS A 101 5.01 -16.51 -6.79
CA LYS A 101 4.68 -15.36 -7.65
C LYS A 101 5.24 -15.59 -9.06
N LEU A 102 4.48 -15.17 -10.05
CA LEU A 102 4.90 -15.20 -11.45
C LEU A 102 4.61 -13.83 -12.10
N VAL A 103 5.51 -13.39 -12.98
CA VAL A 103 5.18 -12.38 -13.99
C VAL A 103 5.12 -13.10 -15.33
N LEU A 104 3.98 -13.04 -16.00
CA LEU A 104 3.73 -13.71 -17.27
C LEU A 104 3.96 -12.74 -18.43
N ALA A 105 4.78 -13.13 -19.39
CA ALA A 105 4.99 -12.47 -20.67
C ALA A 105 4.39 -13.31 -21.79
N VAL A 106 3.58 -12.69 -22.64
CA VAL A 106 2.83 -13.34 -23.72
C VAL A 106 3.11 -12.64 -25.04
N GLY A 107 3.75 -13.35 -25.98
CA GLY A 107 4.16 -12.82 -27.27
C GLY A 107 5.60 -12.32 -27.27
N ALA A 108 6.19 -12.17 -28.46
CA ALA A 108 7.63 -11.95 -28.65
C ALA A 108 8.15 -10.69 -27.93
N ASP A 109 7.40 -9.58 -27.98
CA ASP A 109 7.83 -8.32 -27.39
C ASP A 109 7.92 -8.40 -25.87
N GLU A 110 6.83 -8.87 -25.19
CA GLU A 110 6.81 -9.02 -23.74
C GLU A 110 7.85 -10.06 -23.27
N VAL A 111 8.03 -11.16 -24.02
CA VAL A 111 9.04 -12.20 -23.72
C VAL A 111 10.45 -11.61 -23.74
N LYS A 112 10.76 -10.80 -24.76
CA LYS A 112 12.06 -10.12 -24.85
C LYS A 112 12.29 -9.20 -23.66
N GLU A 113 11.33 -8.34 -23.35
CA GLU A 113 11.42 -7.40 -22.22
C GLU A 113 11.59 -8.13 -20.89
N LEU A 114 10.84 -9.23 -20.67
CA LEU A 114 10.91 -10.00 -19.42
C LEU A 114 12.26 -10.71 -19.26
N ARG A 115 12.86 -11.21 -20.36
CA ARG A 115 14.21 -11.79 -20.34
C ARG A 115 15.27 -10.73 -20.01
N GLU A 116 15.19 -9.54 -20.60
CA GLU A 116 16.05 -8.41 -20.27
C GLU A 116 15.88 -7.99 -18.80
N ARG A 117 14.65 -7.94 -18.32
CA ARG A 117 14.35 -7.68 -16.90
C ARG A 117 15.02 -8.70 -15.97
N PHE A 118 14.90 -9.99 -16.28
CA PHE A 118 15.54 -11.06 -15.51
C PHE A 118 17.06 -10.85 -15.40
N GLU A 119 17.74 -10.60 -16.51
CA GLU A 119 19.20 -10.35 -16.50
C GLU A 119 19.59 -9.18 -15.60
N ASN A 120 18.74 -8.15 -15.52
CA ASN A 120 19.00 -6.94 -14.73
C ASN A 120 18.79 -7.15 -13.22
N ILE A 121 18.00 -8.16 -12.78
CA ILE A 121 17.64 -8.30 -11.36
C ILE A 121 17.95 -9.67 -10.77
N LYS A 122 18.40 -10.65 -11.52
CA LYS A 122 18.67 -12.03 -11.05
C LYS A 122 19.62 -12.08 -9.86
N ASP A 123 20.63 -11.21 -9.82
CA ASP A 123 21.60 -11.15 -8.75
C ASP A 123 21.02 -10.54 -7.45
N ILE A 124 19.96 -9.74 -7.57
CA ILE A 124 19.23 -9.16 -6.45
C ILE A 124 18.30 -10.21 -5.80
N PHE A 125 17.75 -11.12 -6.63
CA PHE A 125 16.80 -12.14 -6.21
C PHE A 125 17.30 -13.55 -6.54
N PRO A 126 18.12 -14.17 -5.68
CA PRO A 126 18.78 -15.46 -5.98
C PRO A 126 17.83 -16.62 -6.27
N LYS A 127 16.58 -16.58 -5.78
CA LYS A 127 15.55 -17.61 -6.03
C LYS A 127 14.75 -17.37 -7.30
N LEU A 128 14.97 -16.21 -7.95
CA LEU A 128 14.26 -15.83 -9.18
C LEU A 128 14.75 -16.65 -10.37
N ARG A 129 13.85 -17.11 -11.20
CA ARG A 129 14.21 -17.85 -12.42
C ARG A 129 13.21 -17.59 -13.54
N LEU A 130 13.68 -17.72 -14.78
CA LEU A 130 12.81 -17.78 -15.95
C LEU A 130 12.27 -19.21 -16.10
N MET A 131 10.99 -19.31 -16.43
CA MET A 131 10.31 -20.56 -16.78
C MET A 131 9.82 -20.50 -18.20
N GLU A 132 10.11 -21.53 -18.96
CA GLU A 132 9.54 -21.76 -20.29
C GLU A 132 8.17 -22.44 -20.16
N ARG A 133 7.43 -22.51 -21.28
CA ARG A 133 6.07 -23.03 -21.36
C ARG A 133 5.83 -24.35 -20.59
N ASP A 134 6.72 -25.33 -20.73
CA ASP A 134 6.57 -26.65 -20.11
C ASP A 134 6.75 -26.61 -18.59
N GLU A 135 7.56 -25.70 -18.09
CA GLU A 135 7.76 -25.46 -16.66
C GLU A 135 6.57 -24.70 -16.08
N ILE A 136 6.07 -23.70 -16.81
CA ILE A 136 4.84 -22.96 -16.44
C ILE A 136 3.67 -23.93 -16.32
N ALA A 137 3.51 -24.87 -17.30
CA ALA A 137 2.44 -25.86 -17.28
C ALA A 137 2.45 -26.76 -16.04
N LYS A 138 3.62 -27.03 -15.46
CA LYS A 138 3.76 -27.83 -14.21
C LYS A 138 3.31 -27.07 -12.97
N VAL A 139 3.55 -25.77 -12.93
CA VAL A 139 3.30 -24.92 -11.76
C VAL A 139 1.91 -24.29 -11.83
N GLU A 140 1.56 -23.77 -13.00
CA GLU A 140 0.29 -23.07 -13.28
C GLU A 140 -0.31 -23.58 -14.61
N PRO A 141 -0.91 -24.76 -14.63
CA PRO A 141 -1.33 -25.42 -15.87
C PRO A 141 -2.34 -24.59 -16.68
N LYS A 142 -3.21 -23.84 -16.01
CA LYS A 142 -4.23 -23.03 -16.68
C LYS A 142 -3.68 -21.82 -17.45
N LEU A 143 -2.45 -21.41 -17.20
CA LEU A 143 -1.79 -20.36 -18.00
C LEU A 143 -1.46 -20.85 -19.42
N VAL A 144 -1.33 -22.16 -19.58
CA VAL A 144 -0.95 -22.81 -20.85
C VAL A 144 -2.14 -23.47 -21.53
N GLU A 145 -3.10 -23.97 -20.75
CA GLU A 145 -4.30 -24.66 -21.27
C GLU A 145 -5.10 -23.76 -22.22
N GLY A 146 -5.31 -24.26 -23.46
CA GLY A 146 -6.04 -23.51 -24.50
C GLY A 146 -5.26 -22.38 -25.16
N ARG A 147 -3.98 -22.19 -24.83
CA ARG A 147 -3.11 -21.20 -25.47
C ARG A 147 -2.48 -21.79 -26.74
N ASP A 148 -2.56 -21.03 -27.84
CA ASP A 148 -1.90 -21.37 -29.08
C ASP A 148 -0.42 -21.76 -28.86
N SER A 149 0.00 -22.91 -29.36
CA SER A 149 1.36 -23.44 -29.23
C SER A 149 2.43 -22.53 -29.85
N ASN A 150 2.08 -21.73 -30.85
CA ASN A 150 2.99 -20.79 -31.51
C ASN A 150 3.14 -19.48 -30.75
N THR A 151 2.31 -19.21 -29.75
CA THR A 151 2.46 -18.01 -28.92
C THR A 151 3.66 -18.16 -28.01
N GLU A 152 4.64 -17.30 -28.11
CA GLU A 152 5.76 -17.25 -27.17
C GLU A 152 5.26 -16.97 -25.74
N LEU A 153 5.79 -17.72 -24.79
CA LEU A 153 5.35 -17.67 -23.40
C LEU A 153 6.54 -17.91 -22.47
N VAL A 154 6.79 -16.97 -21.59
CA VAL A 154 7.81 -17.05 -20.55
C VAL A 154 7.24 -16.48 -19.27
N ALA A 155 7.64 -17.00 -18.13
CA ALA A 155 7.32 -16.44 -16.83
C ALA A 155 8.59 -16.16 -16.02
N LEU A 156 8.59 -15.03 -15.32
CA LEU A 156 9.54 -14.74 -14.26
C LEU A 156 8.94 -15.31 -12.97
N TYR A 157 9.53 -16.35 -12.43
CA TYR A 157 9.03 -17.09 -11.27
C TYR A 157 9.86 -16.82 -10.02
N ASN A 158 9.19 -16.51 -8.93
CA ASN A 158 9.79 -16.43 -7.60
C ASN A 158 8.98 -17.28 -6.60
N PRO A 159 9.57 -18.34 -6.02
CA PRO A 159 8.91 -19.13 -4.98
C PRO A 159 8.80 -18.39 -3.64
N ASP A 160 9.58 -17.32 -3.43
CA ASP A 160 9.73 -16.59 -2.19
C ASP A 160 8.72 -15.44 -2.10
N GLY A 161 7.45 -15.76 -2.11
CA GLY A 161 6.38 -14.79 -1.98
C GLY A 161 5.60 -14.95 -0.67
N HIS A 162 4.95 -13.88 -0.24
CA HIS A 162 4.14 -13.84 0.96
C HIS A 162 2.79 -13.20 0.66
N THR A 163 1.73 -13.85 1.09
CA THR A 163 0.41 -13.24 1.21
C THR A 163 0.21 -12.82 2.66
N VAL A 164 0.09 -11.52 2.91
CA VAL A 164 0.14 -10.94 4.26
C VAL A 164 -1.23 -10.37 4.65
N ASP A 165 -1.71 -10.73 5.84
CA ASP A 165 -2.82 -10.03 6.49
C ASP A 165 -2.27 -8.78 7.21
N TYR A 166 -2.21 -7.65 6.49
CA TYR A 166 -1.67 -6.40 7.05
C TYR A 166 -2.49 -5.86 8.22
N GLY A 167 -3.78 -6.20 8.32
CA GLY A 167 -4.61 -5.84 9.45
C GLY A 167 -4.16 -6.56 10.72
N LYS A 168 -4.02 -7.89 10.66
CA LYS A 168 -3.48 -8.70 11.77
C LYS A 168 -2.04 -8.34 12.10
N THR A 169 -1.22 -8.02 11.10
CA THR A 169 0.16 -7.58 11.32
C THR A 169 0.19 -6.27 12.12
N ALA A 170 -0.69 -5.32 11.79
CA ALA A 170 -0.84 -4.08 12.57
C ALA A 170 -1.29 -4.36 14.02
N GLU A 171 -2.24 -5.29 14.22
CA GLU A 171 -2.65 -5.72 15.57
C GLU A 171 -1.49 -6.37 16.35
N SER A 172 -0.65 -7.18 15.67
CA SER A 172 0.55 -7.78 16.26
C SER A 172 1.54 -6.72 16.72
N PHE A 173 1.82 -5.70 15.89
CA PHE A 173 2.68 -4.58 16.26
C PHE A 173 2.18 -3.85 17.52
N VAL A 174 0.89 -3.49 17.56
CA VAL A 174 0.30 -2.78 18.72
C VAL A 174 0.32 -3.66 19.96
N ARG A 175 0.04 -4.96 19.83
CA ARG A 175 0.11 -5.90 20.96
C ARG A 175 1.51 -5.96 21.55
N LYS A 176 2.57 -6.07 20.70
CA LYS A 176 3.97 -6.08 21.16
C LYS A 176 4.38 -4.75 21.78
N ALA A 177 3.96 -3.63 21.20
CA ALA A 177 4.19 -2.32 21.78
C ALA A 177 3.65 -2.20 23.22
N ARG A 178 2.47 -2.75 23.48
CA ARG A 178 1.85 -2.76 24.82
C ARG A 178 2.51 -3.71 25.82
N GLN A 179 3.38 -4.60 25.37
CA GLN A 179 4.12 -5.54 26.23
C GLN A 179 5.44 -4.99 26.73
N THR A 180 5.84 -3.81 26.25
CA THR A 180 7.03 -3.10 26.75
C THR A 180 6.72 -2.45 28.11
N ASP A 181 7.76 -1.97 28.78
CA ASP A 181 7.66 -1.21 30.03
C ASP A 181 7.23 0.25 29.85
N LYS A 182 6.98 0.67 28.62
CA LYS A 182 6.59 2.03 28.24
C LYS A 182 5.10 2.31 28.52
N GLN A 183 4.77 3.58 28.74
CA GLN A 183 3.37 4.00 28.82
C GLN A 183 2.77 4.06 27.39
N VAL A 184 2.04 3.01 27.02
CA VAL A 184 1.39 2.89 25.71
C VAL A 184 -0.12 2.93 25.86
N GLU A 185 -0.74 3.97 25.36
CA GLU A 185 -2.20 4.11 25.36
C GLU A 185 -2.76 4.00 23.93
N THR A 186 -4.01 3.59 23.82
CA THR A 186 -4.70 3.50 22.52
C THR A 186 -6.14 3.97 22.70
N LEU A 187 -6.54 4.97 21.91
CA LEU A 187 -7.90 5.48 21.86
C LEU A 187 -8.56 5.06 20.55
N PHE A 188 -9.65 4.31 20.65
CA PHE A 188 -10.49 3.92 19.52
C PHE A 188 -11.70 4.84 19.39
N ASN A 189 -12.36 4.82 18.24
CA ASN A 189 -13.50 5.67 17.90
C ASN A 189 -13.17 7.16 18.12
N THR A 190 -11.90 7.53 17.94
CA THR A 190 -11.39 8.85 18.26
C THR A 190 -10.80 9.49 17.00
N LYS A 191 -11.64 10.26 16.29
CA LYS A 191 -11.25 10.94 15.05
C LYS A 191 -10.65 12.30 15.39
N VAL A 192 -9.40 12.52 15.03
CA VAL A 192 -8.75 13.84 15.09
C VAL A 192 -9.33 14.72 13.97
N GLU A 193 -9.74 15.94 14.31
CA GLU A 193 -10.32 16.89 13.35
C GLU A 193 -9.36 18.04 13.05
N SER A 194 -8.61 18.53 14.03
CA SER A 194 -7.62 19.60 13.85
C SER A 194 -6.40 19.44 14.74
N ILE A 195 -5.34 20.14 14.36
CA ILE A 195 -4.11 20.25 15.14
C ILE A 195 -3.67 21.71 15.20
N GLU A 196 -3.16 22.13 16.34
CA GLU A 196 -2.60 23.45 16.57
C GLU A 196 -1.31 23.31 17.38
N ARG A 197 -0.32 24.14 17.09
CA ARG A 197 0.92 24.20 17.86
C ARG A 197 0.98 25.50 18.64
N ALA A 198 1.22 25.39 19.92
CA ALA A 198 1.49 26.53 20.78
C ALA A 198 2.81 26.28 21.54
N GLU A 199 3.76 27.17 21.41
CA GLU A 199 5.11 26.98 21.89
C GLU A 199 5.73 25.68 21.33
N ASP A 200 6.09 24.74 22.19
CA ASP A 200 6.70 23.44 21.78
C ASP A 200 5.74 22.24 21.97
N VAL A 201 4.44 22.51 22.01
CA VAL A 201 3.41 21.48 22.25
C VAL A 201 2.33 21.52 21.18
N TRP A 202 2.05 20.37 20.62
CA TRP A 202 0.92 20.14 19.74
C TRP A 202 -0.35 19.84 20.54
N THR A 203 -1.45 20.46 20.17
CA THR A 203 -2.79 20.13 20.66
C THR A 203 -3.60 19.52 19.52
N LEU A 204 -4.00 18.26 19.69
CA LEU A 204 -4.87 17.56 18.77
C LEU A 204 -6.29 17.65 19.28
N THR A 205 -7.22 18.17 18.48
CA THR A 205 -8.64 18.25 18.83
C THR A 205 -9.42 17.19 18.07
N THR A 206 -10.23 16.44 18.80
CA THR A 206 -11.08 15.39 18.25
C THR A 206 -12.40 15.95 17.71
N GLU A 207 -13.11 15.15 16.93
CA GLU A 207 -14.46 15.48 16.43
C GLU A 207 -15.49 15.69 17.58
N SER A 208 -15.29 15.03 18.74
CA SER A 208 -16.08 15.24 19.95
C SER A 208 -15.74 16.52 20.73
N GLY A 209 -14.71 17.26 20.30
CA GLY A 209 -14.24 18.48 20.96
C GLY A 209 -13.31 18.25 22.15
N GLU A 210 -12.89 17.03 22.39
CA GLU A 210 -11.86 16.70 23.37
C GLU A 210 -10.47 16.96 22.79
N SER A 211 -9.46 17.13 23.64
CA SER A 211 -8.10 17.43 23.20
C SER A 211 -7.04 16.56 23.87
N VAL A 212 -5.93 16.39 23.15
CA VAL A 212 -4.72 15.66 23.58
C VAL A 212 -3.51 16.53 23.28
N LYS A 213 -2.52 16.53 24.17
CA LYS A 213 -1.25 17.25 24.01
C LYS A 213 -0.09 16.30 23.71
N ALA A 214 0.81 16.72 22.83
CA ALA A 214 2.00 15.96 22.46
C ALA A 214 3.19 16.86 22.14
N LYS A 215 4.42 16.39 22.43
CA LYS A 215 5.65 17.05 21.97
C LYS A 215 5.84 16.83 20.47
N THR A 216 5.60 15.60 19.99
CA THR A 216 5.72 15.22 18.57
C THR A 216 4.49 14.47 18.09
N VAL A 217 4.18 14.59 16.79
CA VAL A 217 3.00 13.94 16.21
C VAL A 217 3.35 13.25 14.90
N LEU A 218 2.87 12.01 14.74
CA LEU A 218 2.85 11.31 13.45
C LEU A 218 1.40 11.16 12.96
N PHE A 219 1.10 11.68 11.80
CA PHE A 219 -0.12 11.37 11.05
C PHE A 219 0.15 10.22 10.07
N ALA A 220 -0.30 9.02 10.39
CA ALA A 220 -0.27 7.82 9.55
C ALA A 220 -1.69 7.43 9.11
N VAL A 221 -2.47 8.41 8.67
CA VAL A 221 -3.88 8.27 8.28
C VAL A 221 -4.07 8.15 6.76
N GLY A 222 -3.03 7.72 6.06
CA GLY A 222 -3.02 7.54 4.61
C GLY A 222 -3.35 8.83 3.87
N ALA A 223 -4.33 8.79 2.94
CA ALA A 223 -4.73 9.94 2.15
C ALA A 223 -5.06 11.19 2.99
N ALA A 224 -5.68 11.00 4.15
CA ALA A 224 -6.10 12.09 5.02
C ALA A 224 -4.92 12.84 5.67
N SER A 225 -3.70 12.27 5.71
CA SER A 225 -2.51 12.95 6.22
C SER A 225 -2.22 14.26 5.46
N LEU A 226 -2.51 14.29 4.14
CA LEU A 226 -2.33 15.49 3.34
C LEU A 226 -3.23 16.67 3.80
N ARG A 227 -4.45 16.37 4.31
CA ARG A 227 -5.35 17.40 4.86
C ARG A 227 -4.70 18.11 6.04
N PHE A 228 -4.11 17.35 6.97
CA PHE A 228 -3.45 17.92 8.14
C PHE A 228 -2.18 18.70 7.76
N ALA A 229 -1.41 18.22 6.78
CA ALA A 229 -0.28 18.99 6.23
C ALA A 229 -0.74 20.33 5.63
N HIS A 230 -1.86 20.34 4.90
CA HIS A 230 -2.45 21.56 4.35
C HIS A 230 -2.93 22.53 5.43
N MET A 231 -3.46 22.03 6.56
CA MET A 231 -3.83 22.88 7.71
C MET A 231 -2.62 23.63 8.26
N GLN A 232 -1.43 22.99 8.24
CA GLN A 232 -0.17 23.60 8.64
C GLN A 232 0.50 24.43 7.53
N GLY A 233 -0.17 24.64 6.42
CA GLY A 233 0.37 25.43 5.31
C GLY A 233 1.36 24.69 4.41
N LEU A 234 1.66 23.41 4.71
CA LEU A 234 2.66 22.61 4.03
C LEU A 234 2.12 22.03 2.72
N ASN A 235 2.94 21.93 1.70
CA ASN A 235 2.73 21.28 0.41
C ASN A 235 1.34 21.54 -0.22
N LYS A 236 0.78 22.75 -0.09
CA LYS A 236 -0.55 23.12 -0.65
C LYS A 236 -0.69 22.93 -2.16
N HIS A 237 0.41 22.74 -2.87
CA HIS A 237 0.42 22.43 -4.30
C HIS A 237 0.26 20.95 -4.61
N TRP A 238 0.26 20.08 -3.59
CA TRP A 238 -0.08 18.67 -3.74
C TRP A 238 -1.60 18.50 -3.64
N ILE A 239 -2.15 17.72 -4.54
CA ILE A 239 -3.56 17.32 -4.50
C ILE A 239 -3.66 15.81 -4.58
N LEU A 240 -4.80 15.28 -4.15
CA LEU A 240 -5.07 13.87 -4.13
C LEU A 240 -5.90 13.44 -5.34
N LEU A 241 -5.45 12.40 -6.03
CA LEU A 241 -6.23 11.64 -7.00
C LEU A 241 -6.57 10.26 -6.38
N PRO A 242 -7.77 10.07 -5.83
CA PRO A 242 -8.14 8.81 -5.20
C PRO A 242 -8.51 7.77 -6.25
N VAL A 243 -7.70 6.71 -6.36
CA VAL A 243 -7.90 5.62 -7.31
C VAL A 243 -8.28 4.34 -6.56
N ALA A 244 -9.50 3.88 -6.75
CA ALA A 244 -9.96 2.60 -6.25
C ALA A 244 -9.57 1.47 -7.22
N GLY A 245 -9.23 0.31 -6.68
CA GLY A 245 -9.08 -0.93 -7.45
C GLY A 245 -10.36 -1.76 -7.35
N ASN A 246 -10.95 -2.11 -8.49
CA ASN A 246 -12.02 -3.11 -8.56
C ASN A 246 -11.46 -4.43 -9.07
N PHE A 247 -12.16 -5.52 -8.77
CA PHE A 247 -11.77 -6.86 -9.20
C PHE A 247 -12.97 -7.62 -9.79
N PHE A 248 -12.69 -8.52 -10.71
CA PHE A 248 -13.57 -9.65 -11.02
C PHE A 248 -13.08 -10.87 -10.25
N CYS A 249 -13.96 -11.78 -9.90
CA CYS A 249 -13.62 -13.09 -9.38
C CYS A 249 -14.13 -14.21 -10.29
N ALA A 250 -13.49 -15.36 -10.18
CA ALA A 250 -13.86 -16.60 -10.86
C ALA A 250 -13.56 -17.78 -9.93
N PRO A 251 -14.13 -18.97 -10.16
CA PRO A 251 -13.67 -20.20 -9.52
C PRO A 251 -12.16 -20.33 -9.66
N ARG A 252 -11.49 -20.94 -8.70
CA ARG A 252 -10.01 -21.02 -8.64
C ARG A 252 -9.37 -21.36 -9.98
N GLN A 253 -8.52 -20.50 -10.47
CA GLN A 253 -7.82 -20.58 -11.74
C GLN A 253 -6.29 -20.70 -11.58
N VAL A 254 -5.73 -20.15 -10.50
CA VAL A 254 -4.29 -20.09 -10.28
C VAL A 254 -3.91 -20.66 -8.91
N ASN A 255 -2.70 -21.19 -8.81
CA ASN A 255 -2.14 -21.72 -7.56
C ASN A 255 -1.39 -20.64 -6.78
N GLY A 256 -0.71 -19.76 -7.51
CA GLY A 256 0.04 -18.63 -6.97
C GLY A 256 -0.45 -17.29 -7.52
N LYS A 257 0.30 -16.23 -7.24
CA LYS A 257 0.01 -14.90 -7.78
C LYS A 257 0.61 -14.73 -9.16
N VAL A 258 -0.20 -14.40 -10.16
CA VAL A 258 0.21 -14.24 -11.56
C VAL A 258 -0.02 -12.82 -12.02
N TYR A 259 1.04 -12.11 -12.32
CA TYR A 259 1.05 -10.72 -12.78
C TYR A 259 1.34 -10.65 -14.28
N MET A 260 0.75 -9.68 -14.96
CA MET A 260 1.15 -9.31 -16.32
C MET A 260 2.25 -8.25 -16.28
N MET A 261 2.93 -8.04 -17.41
CA MET A 261 3.91 -6.97 -17.58
C MET A 261 3.31 -5.60 -17.27
N GLN A 262 4.05 -4.75 -16.55
CA GLN A 262 3.64 -3.37 -16.25
C GLN A 262 4.14 -2.41 -17.32
N LEU A 263 3.31 -1.45 -17.69
CA LEU A 263 3.72 -0.36 -18.57
C LEU A 263 4.52 0.68 -17.78
N GLU A 264 5.69 1.09 -18.28
CA GLU A 264 6.59 2.04 -17.63
C GLU A 264 5.93 3.37 -17.25
N SER A 265 5.01 3.84 -18.09
CA SER A 265 4.37 5.15 -17.95
C SER A 265 3.12 5.15 -17.07
N ILE A 266 2.65 3.99 -16.60
CA ILE A 266 1.42 3.88 -15.80
C ILE A 266 1.76 3.42 -14.38
N PRO A 267 1.44 4.23 -13.36
CA PRO A 267 1.77 3.93 -11.96
C PRO A 267 0.87 2.86 -11.32
N PHE A 268 -0.07 2.33 -12.09
CA PHE A 268 -1.03 1.36 -11.59
C PHE A 268 -0.55 -0.06 -11.90
N ALA A 269 -0.85 -0.98 -10.97
CA ALA A 269 -0.54 -2.38 -11.16
C ALA A 269 -1.14 -2.90 -12.47
N ALA A 270 -0.37 -3.71 -13.20
CA ALA A 270 -0.89 -4.50 -14.30
C ALA A 270 -1.99 -5.44 -13.78
N ILE A 271 -2.85 -5.88 -14.68
CA ILE A 271 -3.85 -6.89 -14.34
C ILE A 271 -3.13 -8.16 -13.88
N HIS A 272 -3.58 -8.70 -12.77
CA HIS A 272 -3.05 -9.92 -12.18
C HIS A 272 -4.18 -10.86 -11.80
N ALA A 273 -3.85 -12.12 -11.59
CA ALA A 273 -4.72 -13.15 -11.06
C ALA A 273 -4.15 -13.65 -9.74
N ASP A 274 -4.89 -13.47 -8.66
CA ASP A 274 -4.49 -13.86 -7.30
C ASP A 274 -5.49 -14.86 -6.72
N PRO A 275 -5.05 -15.90 -6.02
CA PRO A 275 -5.94 -16.67 -5.16
C PRO A 275 -6.55 -15.74 -4.10
N ALA A 276 -7.85 -15.80 -3.89
CA ALA A 276 -8.49 -15.04 -2.82
C ALA A 276 -8.11 -15.64 -1.46
N VAL A 277 -7.56 -14.82 -0.56
CA VAL A 277 -7.03 -15.30 0.75
C VAL A 277 -8.13 -15.68 1.71
N ASP A 278 -9.27 -15.03 1.62
CA ASP A 278 -10.47 -15.32 2.41
C ASP A 278 -11.35 -16.42 1.79
N ASN A 279 -11.12 -16.77 0.53
CA ASN A 279 -11.79 -17.86 -0.15
C ASN A 279 -10.85 -18.52 -1.19
N LEU A 280 -10.08 -19.49 -0.75
CA LEU A 280 -9.10 -20.21 -1.59
C LEU A 280 -9.72 -20.93 -2.82
N ASN A 281 -11.05 -21.01 -2.91
CA ASN A 281 -11.76 -21.56 -4.07
C ASN A 281 -12.00 -20.52 -5.17
N GLU A 282 -11.57 -19.28 -4.97
CA GLU A 282 -11.73 -18.19 -5.93
C GLU A 282 -10.39 -17.63 -6.39
N THR A 283 -10.36 -17.13 -7.60
CA THR A 283 -9.29 -16.29 -8.15
C THR A 283 -9.83 -14.90 -8.41
N GLN A 284 -9.11 -13.88 -7.94
CA GLN A 284 -9.41 -12.48 -8.21
C GLN A 284 -8.60 -12.00 -9.40
N PHE A 285 -9.24 -11.30 -10.34
CA PHE A 285 -8.63 -10.66 -11.50
C PHE A 285 -8.76 -9.15 -11.41
N GLY A 286 -7.68 -8.44 -11.48
CA GLY A 286 -7.65 -6.97 -11.41
C GLY A 286 -6.25 -6.41 -11.21
N PRO A 287 -6.13 -5.19 -10.71
CA PRO A 287 -7.20 -4.24 -10.44
C PRO A 287 -7.74 -3.55 -11.70
N ILE A 288 -9.01 -3.15 -11.65
CA ILE A 288 -9.58 -2.16 -12.55
C ILE A 288 -9.53 -0.83 -11.81
N ALA A 289 -8.83 0.15 -12.37
CA ALA A 289 -8.66 1.45 -11.73
C ALA A 289 -9.89 2.33 -11.94
N LYS A 290 -10.43 2.86 -10.84
CA LYS A 290 -11.59 3.75 -10.83
C LYS A 290 -11.31 4.96 -9.97
N ILE A 291 -11.50 6.16 -10.52
CA ILE A 291 -11.41 7.40 -9.74
C ILE A 291 -12.70 7.55 -8.95
N LEU A 292 -12.58 7.62 -7.62
CA LEU A 292 -13.70 7.83 -6.71
C LEU A 292 -13.45 9.06 -5.85
N PRO A 293 -14.39 10.04 -5.77
CA PRO A 293 -14.21 11.25 -4.97
C PRO A 293 -14.45 10.96 -3.47
N MET A 294 -13.69 10.04 -2.90
CA MET A 294 -13.74 9.67 -1.48
C MET A 294 -12.36 9.17 -1.02
N LEU A 295 -12.10 9.22 0.28
CA LEU A 295 -10.82 8.77 0.86
C LEU A 295 -10.86 7.30 1.31
N GLU A 296 -12.04 6.74 1.56
CA GLU A 296 -12.25 5.34 1.94
C GLU A 296 -13.41 4.74 1.14
N ARG A 297 -13.17 3.59 0.55
CA ARG A 297 -14.18 2.90 -0.25
C ARG A 297 -15.36 2.45 0.61
N GLY A 298 -16.57 2.78 0.17
CA GLY A 298 -17.80 2.42 0.89
C GLY A 298 -18.12 3.32 2.08
N ASN A 299 -17.24 4.24 2.45
CA ASN A 299 -17.49 5.23 3.49
C ASN A 299 -17.78 6.59 2.85
N TYR A 300 -19.08 6.87 2.63
CA TYR A 300 -19.54 8.09 1.98
C TYR A 300 -19.30 9.37 2.79
N GLU A 301 -19.07 9.28 4.10
CA GLU A 301 -18.70 10.42 4.94
C GLU A 301 -17.36 11.03 4.49
N THR A 302 -16.46 10.21 3.96
CA THR A 302 -15.16 10.64 3.47
C THR A 302 -15.22 11.42 2.13
N VAL A 303 -16.37 11.48 1.50
CA VAL A 303 -16.60 12.35 0.31
C VAL A 303 -16.45 13.81 0.71
N SER A 304 -17.01 14.22 1.85
CA SER A 304 -16.85 15.61 2.34
C SER A 304 -15.37 15.91 2.64
N ASP A 305 -14.65 14.98 3.23
CA ASP A 305 -13.22 15.12 3.54
C ASP A 305 -12.39 15.21 2.25
N PHE A 306 -12.75 14.44 1.22
CA PHE A 306 -12.13 14.58 -0.11
C PHE A 306 -12.31 15.99 -0.69
N PHE A 307 -13.52 16.55 -0.67
CA PHE A 307 -13.75 17.89 -1.20
C PHE A 307 -13.09 18.99 -0.35
N LYS A 308 -12.99 18.82 0.97
CA LYS A 308 -12.20 19.71 1.83
C LYS A 308 -10.71 19.69 1.44
N LEU A 309 -10.18 18.52 1.06
CA LEU A 309 -8.80 18.36 0.63
C LEU A 309 -8.57 18.81 -0.82
N ALA A 310 -9.50 18.47 -1.72
CA ALA A 310 -9.36 18.77 -3.15
C ALA A 310 -9.42 20.26 -3.46
N HIS A 311 -10.05 21.08 -2.60
CA HIS A 311 -10.32 22.50 -2.79
C HIS A 311 -10.41 22.84 -4.29
N PRO A 312 -11.59 23.13 -4.87
CA PRO A 312 -11.73 23.36 -6.30
C PRO A 312 -10.87 24.56 -6.73
N ARG A 313 -9.66 24.26 -7.19
CA ARG A 313 -8.65 25.22 -7.61
C ARG A 313 -8.40 25.06 -9.11
N LEU A 314 -8.24 26.18 -9.80
CA LEU A 314 -7.98 26.18 -11.25
C LEU A 314 -6.67 25.48 -11.62
N ASP A 315 -5.63 25.58 -10.78
CA ASP A 315 -4.35 24.89 -10.99
C ASP A 315 -4.47 23.37 -10.83
N ALA A 316 -5.28 22.91 -9.87
CA ALA A 316 -5.59 21.48 -9.69
C ALA A 316 -6.33 20.92 -10.93
N PHE A 317 -7.35 21.63 -11.41
CA PHE A 317 -8.08 21.25 -12.60
C PHE A 317 -7.18 21.21 -13.85
N LYS A 318 -6.33 22.24 -14.05
CA LYS A 318 -5.36 22.29 -15.16
C LYS A 318 -4.37 21.14 -15.10
N ALA A 319 -3.83 20.82 -13.91
CA ALA A 319 -2.89 19.71 -13.74
C ALA A 319 -3.52 18.35 -14.06
N LEU A 320 -4.73 18.08 -13.52
CA LEU A 320 -5.46 16.85 -13.80
C LEU A 320 -5.82 16.71 -15.28
N LEU A 321 -6.25 17.82 -15.91
CA LEU A 321 -6.57 17.84 -17.34
C LEU A 321 -5.31 17.59 -18.19
N SER A 322 -4.19 18.25 -17.86
CA SER A 322 -2.92 18.09 -18.56
C SER A 322 -2.41 16.65 -18.50
N ILE A 323 -2.51 16.00 -17.31
CA ILE A 323 -2.15 14.59 -17.15
C ILE A 323 -3.12 13.69 -17.92
N GLY A 324 -4.43 13.89 -17.75
CA GLY A 324 -5.46 13.03 -18.35
C GLY A 324 -5.51 13.06 -19.87
N LEU A 325 -5.11 14.18 -20.50
CA LEU A 325 -5.06 14.34 -21.96
C LEU A 325 -3.82 13.73 -22.60
N GLN A 326 -2.82 13.30 -21.84
CA GLN A 326 -1.70 12.57 -22.41
C GLN A 326 -2.20 11.25 -23.04
N PRO A 327 -1.75 10.90 -24.26
CA PRO A 327 -2.31 9.76 -25.01
C PRO A 327 -2.31 8.43 -24.24
N VAL A 328 -1.29 8.21 -23.42
CA VAL A 328 -1.16 6.99 -22.59
C VAL A 328 -2.26 6.94 -21.52
N TYR A 329 -2.43 8.04 -20.75
CA TYR A 329 -3.47 8.12 -19.72
C TYR A 329 -4.88 8.16 -20.31
N LEU A 330 -5.06 8.84 -21.42
CA LEU A 330 -6.36 8.91 -22.09
C LEU A 330 -6.83 7.52 -22.54
N ARG A 331 -5.94 6.73 -23.17
CA ARG A 331 -6.23 5.34 -23.56
C ARG A 331 -6.51 4.47 -22.34
N TYR A 332 -5.72 4.63 -21.29
CA TYR A 332 -5.91 3.89 -20.05
C TYR A 332 -7.27 4.20 -19.42
N ILE A 333 -7.60 5.49 -19.24
CA ILE A 333 -8.88 5.94 -18.67
C ILE A 333 -10.05 5.42 -19.50
N ALA A 334 -10.01 5.55 -20.85
CA ALA A 334 -11.04 5.04 -21.72
C ALA A 334 -11.26 3.53 -21.55
N LYS A 335 -10.18 2.76 -21.44
CA LYS A 335 -10.24 1.32 -21.18
C LYS A 335 -10.86 1.01 -19.81
N GLN A 336 -10.49 1.75 -18.77
CA GLN A 336 -11.06 1.57 -17.43
C GLN A 336 -12.55 1.92 -17.39
N LEU A 337 -12.98 3.01 -18.05
CA LEU A 337 -14.38 3.38 -18.16
C LEU A 337 -15.20 2.30 -18.91
N LEU A 338 -14.61 1.69 -19.93
CA LEU A 338 -15.26 0.56 -20.65
C LEU A 338 -15.51 -0.61 -19.69
N PHE A 339 -14.55 -0.95 -18.81
CA PHE A 339 -14.70 -2.03 -17.84
C PHE A 339 -15.80 -1.76 -16.80
N ASP A 340 -16.14 -0.50 -16.53
CA ASP A 340 -17.22 -0.10 -15.61
C ASP A 340 -18.61 -0.15 -16.25
N THR A 341 -18.72 -0.36 -17.57
CA THR A 341 -20.04 -0.39 -18.24
C THR A 341 -20.78 -1.70 -17.90
N PRO A 342 -22.05 -1.63 -17.52
CA PRO A 342 -22.84 -2.83 -17.28
C PRO A 342 -22.82 -3.78 -18.49
N TYR A 343 -22.66 -5.07 -18.27
CA TYR A 343 -22.60 -6.15 -19.27
C TYR A 343 -21.41 -6.07 -20.25
N LEU A 344 -21.17 -4.90 -20.87
CA LEU A 344 -20.07 -4.68 -21.82
C LEU A 344 -18.71 -4.71 -21.11
N GLY A 345 -18.64 -4.18 -19.90
CA GLY A 345 -17.42 -4.16 -19.09
C GLY A 345 -16.89 -5.56 -18.83
N ARG A 346 -17.75 -6.47 -18.42
CA ARG A 346 -17.39 -7.87 -18.20
C ARG A 346 -16.87 -8.54 -19.49
N ALA A 347 -17.54 -8.29 -20.63
CA ALA A 347 -17.12 -8.84 -21.92
C ALA A 347 -15.77 -8.24 -22.38
N ALA A 348 -15.56 -6.95 -22.14
CA ALA A 348 -14.30 -6.28 -22.45
C ALA A 348 -13.16 -6.78 -21.52
N PHE A 349 -13.43 -6.93 -20.22
CA PHE A 349 -12.45 -7.43 -19.25
C PHE A 349 -12.08 -8.91 -19.49
N LEU A 350 -13.01 -9.71 -19.99
CA LEU A 350 -12.72 -11.11 -20.37
C LEU A 350 -11.53 -11.23 -21.31
N LYS A 351 -11.32 -10.28 -22.22
CA LYS A 351 -10.15 -10.26 -23.11
C LYS A 351 -8.84 -10.12 -22.33
N GLU A 352 -8.85 -9.34 -21.27
CA GLU A 352 -7.66 -9.17 -20.40
C GLU A 352 -7.44 -10.41 -19.53
N ALA A 353 -8.51 -10.95 -18.94
CA ALA A 353 -8.43 -12.19 -18.15
C ALA A 353 -7.90 -13.36 -19.00
N ARG A 354 -8.28 -13.44 -20.27
CA ARG A 354 -7.80 -14.46 -21.23
C ARG A 354 -6.32 -14.33 -21.60
N LYS A 355 -5.71 -13.17 -21.40
CA LYS A 355 -4.24 -13.07 -21.51
C LYS A 355 -3.55 -13.91 -20.45
N ILE A 356 -4.15 -14.01 -19.26
CA ILE A 356 -3.64 -14.85 -18.17
C ILE A 356 -4.16 -16.27 -18.31
N ILE A 357 -5.48 -16.47 -18.36
CA ILE A 357 -6.16 -17.75 -18.42
C ILE A 357 -6.93 -17.88 -19.76
N PRO A 358 -6.38 -18.50 -20.81
CA PRO A 358 -7.01 -18.53 -22.12
C PRO A 358 -8.38 -19.22 -22.13
N SER A 359 -8.56 -20.23 -21.28
CA SER A 359 -9.77 -21.05 -21.19
C SER A 359 -10.92 -20.40 -20.40
N ILE A 360 -10.67 -19.26 -19.72
CA ILE A 360 -11.72 -18.60 -18.91
C ILE A 360 -12.90 -18.13 -19.76
N SER A 361 -14.10 -18.41 -19.30
CA SER A 361 -15.34 -18.06 -19.99
C SER A 361 -16.01 -16.82 -19.41
N TYR A 362 -16.94 -16.25 -20.16
CA TYR A 362 -17.75 -15.12 -19.68
C TYR A 362 -18.57 -15.50 -18.42
N GLY A 363 -19.03 -16.78 -18.36
CA GLY A 363 -19.80 -17.28 -17.24
C GLY A 363 -19.02 -17.38 -15.93
N ASP A 364 -17.70 -17.57 -16.02
CA ASP A 364 -16.84 -17.73 -14.84
C ASP A 364 -16.55 -16.41 -14.11
N LEU A 365 -16.59 -15.27 -14.83
CA LEU A 365 -16.24 -13.97 -14.26
C LEU A 365 -17.45 -13.32 -13.56
N GLU A 366 -17.28 -12.93 -12.30
CA GLU A 366 -18.25 -12.15 -11.54
C GLU A 366 -17.60 -10.89 -10.96
N GLU A 367 -18.34 -9.77 -10.89
CA GLU A 367 -17.82 -8.54 -10.31
C GLU A 367 -17.69 -8.70 -8.79
N ASN A 368 -16.47 -8.53 -8.27
CA ASN A 368 -16.23 -8.55 -6.84
C ASN A 368 -16.45 -7.15 -6.24
N LYS A 369 -17.64 -6.95 -5.63
CA LYS A 369 -18.01 -5.68 -5.00
C LYS A 369 -17.40 -5.47 -3.62
N ARG A 370 -16.78 -6.51 -3.03
CA ARG A 370 -16.32 -6.50 -1.64
C ARG A 370 -14.85 -6.17 -1.48
N HIS A 371 -14.04 -6.33 -2.54
CA HIS A 371 -12.60 -6.14 -2.49
C HIS A 371 -12.16 -4.88 -3.23
N GLY A 372 -11.09 -4.27 -2.72
CA GLY A 372 -10.41 -3.15 -3.31
C GLY A 372 -10.47 -1.89 -2.45
N GLY A 373 -9.31 -1.33 -2.15
CA GLY A 373 -9.14 -0.08 -1.40
C GLY A 373 -8.94 1.12 -2.32
N ILE A 374 -8.99 2.30 -1.73
CA ILE A 374 -8.59 3.53 -2.39
C ILE A 374 -7.10 3.73 -2.18
N ARG A 375 -6.37 3.89 -3.29
CA ARG A 375 -4.96 4.24 -3.33
C ARG A 375 -4.85 5.74 -3.55
N PRO A 376 -4.30 6.51 -2.60
CA PRO A 376 -4.06 7.92 -2.79
C PRO A 376 -2.91 8.11 -3.80
N GLN A 377 -3.19 8.69 -4.95
CA GLN A 377 -2.15 9.17 -5.85
C GLN A 377 -1.98 10.66 -5.63
N ILE A 378 -0.75 11.11 -5.41
CA ILE A 378 -0.47 12.52 -5.23
C ILE A 378 -0.12 13.14 -6.58
N VAL A 379 -0.74 14.27 -6.87
CA VAL A 379 -0.46 15.10 -8.04
C VAL A 379 0.20 16.39 -7.58
N ASP A 380 1.38 16.69 -8.10
CA ASP A 380 2.03 17.98 -7.95
C ASP A 380 1.48 18.94 -9.00
N THR A 381 0.69 19.93 -8.57
CA THR A 381 0.06 20.90 -9.48
C THR A 381 1.04 21.87 -10.11
N LYS A 382 2.22 22.09 -9.47
CA LYS A 382 3.28 22.95 -10.03
C LYS A 382 4.04 22.22 -11.12
N LYS A 383 4.36 20.95 -10.91
CA LYS A 383 5.06 20.11 -11.90
C LYS A 383 4.14 19.48 -12.92
N GLN A 384 2.83 19.50 -12.68
CA GLN A 384 1.79 18.82 -13.48
C GLN A 384 2.08 17.33 -13.69
N SER A 385 2.52 16.66 -12.64
CA SER A 385 2.94 15.26 -12.68
C SER A 385 2.44 14.48 -11.46
N LEU A 386 2.30 13.17 -11.64
CA LEU A 386 2.06 12.23 -10.53
C LEU A 386 3.35 12.05 -9.72
N ILE A 387 3.21 11.97 -8.40
CA ILE A 387 4.28 11.59 -7.49
C ILE A 387 4.16 10.09 -7.23
N PHE A 388 5.24 9.36 -7.53
CA PHE A 388 5.33 7.92 -7.35
C PHE A 388 6.20 7.56 -6.14
N GLY A 389 5.79 6.53 -5.42
CA GLY A 389 6.53 6.02 -4.28
C GLY A 389 6.14 6.65 -2.96
N GLU A 390 7.09 6.74 -2.05
CA GLU A 390 6.87 7.28 -0.72
C GLU A 390 6.53 8.77 -0.76
N ALA A 391 5.54 9.17 0.01
CA ALA A 391 5.15 10.56 0.16
C ALA A 391 5.02 10.89 1.63
N LYS A 392 6.03 11.59 2.13
CA LYS A 392 6.14 12.04 3.51
C LYS A 392 6.35 13.55 3.52
N ILE A 393 5.63 14.25 4.37
CA ILE A 393 5.82 15.67 4.63
C ILE A 393 6.28 15.81 6.07
N VAL A 394 7.43 16.45 6.26
CA VAL A 394 8.01 16.70 7.57
C VAL A 394 7.83 18.19 7.88
N GLY A 395 7.19 18.49 9.00
CA GLY A 395 7.03 19.83 9.54
C GLY A 395 7.82 20.01 10.85
N ASP A 396 7.48 21.04 11.61
CA ASP A 396 8.09 21.30 12.91
C ASP A 396 7.49 20.34 13.96
N ASP A 397 8.26 19.35 14.39
CA ASP A 397 7.89 18.28 15.33
C ASP A 397 6.63 17.47 14.92
N VAL A 398 6.35 17.41 13.61
CA VAL A 398 5.21 16.67 13.06
C VAL A 398 5.58 16.00 11.73
N ILE A 399 5.08 14.78 11.56
CA ILE A 399 5.23 14.01 10.32
C ILE A 399 3.84 13.71 9.74
N PHE A 400 3.67 13.90 8.43
CA PHE A 400 2.49 13.49 7.69
C PHE A 400 2.88 12.40 6.69
N ASP A 401 2.61 11.16 7.05
CA ASP A 401 2.91 10.00 6.22
C ASP A 401 1.70 9.67 5.35
N ILE A 402 1.87 9.78 4.02
CA ILE A 402 0.81 9.55 3.03
C ILE A 402 1.10 8.27 2.24
N THR A 403 2.25 7.66 2.46
CA THR A 403 2.89 6.63 1.64
C THR A 403 1.90 5.73 0.88
N PRO A 404 1.79 5.87 -0.46
CA PRO A 404 0.96 4.99 -1.28
C PRO A 404 1.59 3.60 -1.45
N SER A 405 0.96 2.73 -2.24
CA SER A 405 1.52 1.39 -2.54
C SER A 405 2.95 1.50 -3.15
N PRO A 406 3.91 0.69 -2.69
CA PRO A 406 3.77 -0.51 -1.83
C PRO A 406 3.96 -0.26 -0.32
N GLY A 407 3.53 0.86 0.21
CA GLY A 407 3.77 1.32 1.58
C GLY A 407 3.57 0.28 2.68
N ALA A 408 2.60 -0.63 2.54
CA ALA A 408 2.40 -1.69 3.51
C ALA A 408 3.58 -2.68 3.55
N SER A 409 4.16 -3.01 2.40
CA SER A 409 5.31 -3.91 2.29
C SER A 409 6.59 -3.35 2.91
N VAL A 410 6.73 -2.03 2.89
CA VAL A 410 7.90 -1.31 3.44
C VAL A 410 7.58 -0.63 4.78
N SER A 411 6.55 -1.10 5.49
CA SER A 411 6.04 -0.44 6.70
C SER A 411 7.07 -0.33 7.83
N LEU A 412 7.94 -1.34 8.02
CA LEU A 412 9.00 -1.27 9.02
C LEU A 412 10.15 -0.34 8.62
N ALA A 413 10.50 -0.26 7.33
CA ALA A 413 11.47 0.73 6.84
C ALA A 413 10.93 2.15 7.04
N ASN A 414 9.64 2.37 6.72
CA ASN A 414 8.95 3.62 6.97
C ASN A 414 8.91 3.98 8.46
N ALA A 415 8.64 2.99 9.31
CA ALA A 415 8.66 3.17 10.76
C ALA A 415 10.05 3.55 11.27
N LYS A 416 11.12 2.93 10.76
CA LYS A 416 12.52 3.30 11.07
C LYS A 416 12.79 4.77 10.77
N GLU A 417 12.39 5.24 9.59
CA GLU A 417 12.54 6.65 9.22
C GLU A 417 11.71 7.58 10.12
N ASN A 418 10.44 7.23 10.38
CA ASN A 418 9.55 8.02 11.24
C ASN A 418 10.12 8.12 12.66
N VAL A 419 10.62 7.03 13.22
CA VAL A 419 11.25 6.99 14.55
C VAL A 419 12.51 7.85 14.59
N THR A 420 13.35 7.75 13.55
CA THR A 420 14.57 8.60 13.45
C THR A 420 14.22 10.08 13.48
N GLU A 421 13.19 10.50 12.75
CA GLU A 421 12.74 11.90 12.76
C GLU A 421 12.11 12.30 14.10
N ILE A 422 11.30 11.45 14.72
CA ILE A 422 10.67 11.72 16.02
C ILE A 422 11.74 11.90 17.10
N VAL A 423 12.75 11.03 17.14
CA VAL A 423 13.87 11.17 18.10
C VAL A 423 14.64 12.46 17.84
N ARG A 424 14.85 12.82 16.57
CA ARG A 424 15.49 14.11 16.22
C ARG A 424 14.67 15.32 16.72
N PHE A 425 13.34 15.27 16.63
CA PHE A 425 12.46 16.33 17.13
C PHE A 425 12.50 16.46 18.64
N LEU A 426 12.52 15.35 19.35
CA LEU A 426 12.57 15.33 20.81
C LEU A 426 13.91 15.83 21.37
N GLY A 427 14.97 15.78 20.54
CA GLY A 427 16.27 16.40 20.86
C GLY A 427 17.15 15.57 21.81
N ASP A 428 18.03 16.27 22.51
CA ASP A 428 19.05 15.66 23.36
C ASP A 428 18.44 14.79 24.46
N GLY A 429 19.03 13.61 24.66
CA GLY A 429 18.58 12.62 25.65
C GLY A 429 17.66 11.54 25.09
N TYR A 430 17.11 11.72 23.90
CA TYR A 430 16.37 10.68 23.20
C TYR A 430 17.27 9.98 22.18
N PHE A 431 17.07 8.65 22.03
CA PHE A 431 17.83 7.87 21.06
C PHE A 431 16.99 6.75 20.44
N PHE A 432 17.40 6.32 19.27
CA PHE A 432 16.88 5.17 18.56
C PHE A 432 18.00 4.12 18.40
N ASP A 433 17.78 2.93 18.95
CA ASP A 433 18.67 1.78 18.79
C ASP A 433 18.44 1.14 17.42
N SER A 434 19.04 1.75 16.40
CA SER A 434 18.92 1.28 15.01
C SER A 434 19.61 -0.06 14.77
N ASP A 435 20.60 -0.41 15.59
CA ASP A 435 21.36 -1.66 15.47
C ASP A 435 20.55 -2.84 16.01
N ALA A 436 19.93 -2.69 17.19
CA ALA A 436 19.00 -3.66 17.71
C ALA A 436 17.78 -3.85 16.76
N PHE A 437 17.21 -2.74 16.29
CA PHE A 437 16.13 -2.81 15.28
C PHE A 437 16.56 -3.58 14.03
N GLY A 438 17.76 -3.30 13.50
CA GLY A 438 18.28 -3.99 12.32
C GLY A 438 18.54 -5.48 12.57
N ALA A 439 19.07 -5.84 13.75
CA ALA A 439 19.34 -7.23 14.12
C ALA A 439 18.04 -8.06 14.25
N ASP A 440 17.02 -7.52 14.90
CA ASP A 440 15.72 -8.20 15.11
C ASP A 440 14.92 -8.39 13.81
N HIS A 441 15.20 -7.57 12.79
CA HIS A 441 14.53 -7.61 11.49
C HIS A 441 15.48 -8.02 10.35
N ALA A 442 16.62 -8.64 10.66
CA ALA A 442 17.48 -9.24 9.65
C ALA A 442 16.85 -10.54 9.14
N ARG A 443 16.68 -10.64 7.82
CA ARG A 443 16.21 -11.86 7.17
C ARG A 443 17.38 -12.81 7.00
N THR A 444 17.29 -14.04 7.55
CA THR A 444 18.32 -15.10 7.48
C THR A 444 18.27 -15.88 6.16
#